data_d2271bc2e253fa4bdf1023db87937e1b
#
_entry.id   d2271bc2e253fa4bdf1023db87937e1b
#
_cell.length_a   1.000
_cell.length_b   1.000
_cell.length_c   1.000
_cell.angle_alpha   90.00
_cell.angle_beta   90.00
_cell.angle_gamma   90.00
#
_symmetry.space_group_name_H-M   'P 1'
#
loop_
_entity.id
_entity.type
_entity.pdbx_description
1 polymer ?
#
loop_
_entity_poly.entity_id
_entity_poly.type
_entity_poly.pdbx_seq_one_letter_code
_entity_poly.pdbx_strand_id
1 'polypeptide(L)'
;MMRSRYGMPMVILLLACVTSKAGEWIRINQLGYLPQSVKVAVFMSEEETNIENFSLIDAFTEKVVYTLNTTKSTGRMGGMKTTCRLNFSDFTEPGVYYLKAGKAISPRFPINVHVYNGTADYLLNYMRQQRCGYNPFLKDSCHTHDGYIVYHPTKTGEHIDVRGGWHDATDYLQYTTTSANAIYQMMFAYQENPESFGDAYDADGHPGANGIPDIVDEIKWGLDWLNRMNPALGELYNQIADDRDHAGMRLPNKDEVDYGYGPGKGRPVYFCSGESQVRGKFKNATTGVASTAGKFASCFALGARILKKYYPEFAVEIESKADAAYQEGIKKPGHVRPPRCFLLIFMKKTTGWTTWSWELWSCTRKPATTSICFRPSNTDVVNPSLLGWGPTVHAIISGIRS
;
A
#
# COMPACT_ATOMS: atom_id res chain seq x y z
N MET A 1 23.22 79.04 18.86
CA MET A 1 22.88 78.43 17.56
C MET A 1 23.92 77.34 17.24
N MET A 2 23.67 76.08 17.62
CA MET A 2 24.52 74.93 17.27
C MET A 2 23.74 74.00 16.33
N ARG A 3 24.13 73.94 15.08
CA ARG A 3 23.56 73.00 14.12
C ARG A 3 24.32 71.69 14.24
N SER A 4 23.66 70.63 14.80
CA SER A 4 24.13 69.24 14.75
C SER A 4 23.86 68.66 13.37
N ARG A 5 24.93 68.20 12.69
CA ARG A 5 24.86 67.44 11.46
C ARG A 5 24.94 65.93 11.84
N TYR A 6 23.84 65.22 11.80
CA TYR A 6 23.84 63.76 11.85
C TYR A 6 24.14 63.19 10.45
N GLY A 7 25.34 62.68 10.29
CA GLY A 7 25.69 61.86 9.16
C GLY A 7 25.09 60.46 9.33
N MET A 8 24.25 60.03 8.41
CA MET A 8 23.67 58.71 8.38
C MET A 8 24.69 57.74 7.74
N PRO A 9 25.09 56.68 8.42
CA PRO A 9 25.98 55.70 7.78
C PRO A 9 25.20 54.89 6.75
N MET A 10 25.68 54.91 5.51
CA MET A 10 25.19 54.08 4.40
C MET A 10 25.64 52.67 4.65
N VAL A 11 24.73 51.79 5.09
CA VAL A 11 24.95 50.35 5.21
C VAL A 11 24.89 49.74 3.80
N ILE A 12 26.06 49.39 3.25
CA ILE A 12 26.15 48.64 2.00
C ILE A 12 25.83 47.16 2.33
N LEU A 13 24.62 46.73 1.99
CA LEU A 13 24.21 45.34 2.09
C LEU A 13 24.89 44.54 0.93
N LEU A 14 25.98 43.86 1.23
CA LEU A 14 26.58 42.91 0.31
C LEU A 14 25.60 41.70 0.19
N LEU A 15 24.85 41.67 -0.90
CA LEU A 15 24.15 40.47 -1.33
C LEU A 15 25.21 39.43 -1.78
N ALA A 16 25.56 38.51 -0.88
CA ALA A 16 26.29 37.30 -1.26
C ALA A 16 25.33 36.45 -2.12
N CYS A 17 25.48 36.49 -3.43
CA CYS A 17 24.87 35.48 -4.32
C CYS A 17 25.44 34.12 -3.93
N VAL A 18 24.72 33.39 -3.11
CA VAL A 18 24.98 31.96 -2.94
C VAL A 18 24.60 31.29 -4.25
N THR A 19 25.56 31.07 -5.11
CA THR A 19 25.39 30.23 -6.30
C THR A 19 25.10 28.81 -5.79
N SER A 20 23.85 28.43 -5.74
CA SER A 20 23.46 27.05 -5.54
C SER A 20 24.12 26.23 -6.66
N LYS A 21 25.11 25.40 -6.30
CA LYS A 21 25.67 24.44 -7.26
C LYS A 21 24.56 23.45 -7.58
N ALA A 22 24.24 23.30 -8.86
CA ALA A 22 23.31 22.29 -9.34
C ALA A 22 23.71 20.91 -8.83
N GLY A 23 22.74 20.19 -8.25
CA GLY A 23 22.98 18.90 -7.64
C GLY A 23 23.00 17.77 -8.68
N GLU A 24 23.89 16.82 -8.43
CA GLU A 24 23.94 15.53 -9.14
C GLU A 24 23.78 14.40 -8.11
N TRP A 25 22.98 13.40 -8.42
CA TRP A 25 22.72 12.28 -7.51
C TRP A 25 22.65 10.96 -8.26
N ILE A 26 22.99 9.89 -7.54
CA ILE A 26 22.70 8.52 -7.95
C ILE A 26 21.74 7.92 -6.93
N ARG A 27 20.58 7.44 -7.40
CA ARG A 27 19.59 6.72 -6.61
C ARG A 27 19.72 5.22 -6.87
N ILE A 28 19.70 4.46 -5.79
CA ILE A 28 19.87 3.01 -5.78
C ILE A 28 18.77 2.35 -4.97
N ASN A 29 18.65 1.04 -5.06
CA ASN A 29 17.98 0.27 -4.03
C ASN A 29 18.86 0.24 -2.77
N GLN A 30 18.45 0.92 -1.72
CA GLN A 30 19.24 1.05 -0.49
C GLN A 30 19.35 -0.27 0.29
N LEU A 31 18.46 -1.23 0.09
CA LEU A 31 18.59 -2.58 0.64
C LEU A 31 19.71 -3.36 -0.05
N GLY A 32 20.03 -3.02 -1.27
CA GLY A 32 21.01 -3.71 -2.10
C GLY A 32 20.40 -4.55 -3.20
N TYR A 33 21.16 -5.50 -3.72
CA TYR A 33 20.77 -6.31 -4.88
C TYR A 33 21.17 -7.77 -4.70
N LEU A 34 20.35 -8.69 -5.24
CA LEU A 34 20.75 -10.08 -5.40
C LEU A 34 21.80 -10.18 -6.51
N PRO A 35 22.81 -11.09 -6.40
CA PRO A 35 23.87 -11.23 -7.41
C PRO A 35 23.35 -11.43 -8.84
N GLN A 36 22.34 -12.26 -9.03
CA GLN A 36 21.79 -12.61 -10.34
C GLN A 36 20.57 -11.77 -10.75
N SER A 37 20.18 -10.75 -9.96
CA SER A 37 19.03 -9.91 -10.29
C SER A 37 19.38 -8.80 -11.26
N VAL A 38 18.36 -8.17 -11.84
CA VAL A 38 18.48 -6.90 -12.52
C VAL A 38 18.95 -5.83 -11.53
N LYS A 39 20.08 -5.19 -11.80
CA LYS A 39 20.68 -4.16 -10.96
C LYS A 39 20.77 -2.85 -11.75
N VAL A 40 19.88 -1.91 -11.40
CA VAL A 40 19.79 -0.60 -12.05
C VAL A 40 19.76 0.50 -11.01
N ALA A 41 20.62 1.48 -11.16
CA ALA A 41 20.56 2.74 -10.47
C ALA A 41 20.10 3.86 -11.41
N VAL A 42 19.76 5.02 -10.85
CA VAL A 42 19.36 6.19 -11.63
C VAL A 42 20.28 7.36 -11.29
N PHE A 43 20.99 7.84 -12.29
CA PHE A 43 21.69 9.14 -12.23
C PHE A 43 20.70 10.24 -12.53
N MET A 44 20.78 11.35 -11.80
CA MET A 44 19.94 12.53 -11.94
C MET A 44 20.76 13.79 -11.78
N SER A 45 20.51 14.81 -12.64
CA SER A 45 21.14 16.12 -12.55
C SER A 45 20.13 17.23 -12.80
N GLU A 46 20.25 18.33 -12.04
CA GLU A 46 19.50 19.57 -12.27
C GLU A 46 19.99 20.31 -13.53
N GLU A 47 21.15 19.96 -14.05
CA GLU A 47 21.69 20.51 -15.29
C GLU A 47 21.69 19.47 -16.42
N GLU A 48 21.85 19.97 -17.65
CA GLU A 48 22.11 19.11 -18.80
C GLU A 48 23.54 18.58 -18.70
N THR A 49 23.66 17.29 -18.40
CA THR A 49 24.94 16.62 -18.15
C THR A 49 25.03 15.38 -19.03
N ASN A 50 26.16 15.24 -19.75
CA ASN A 50 26.45 14.02 -20.48
C ASN A 50 27.31 13.09 -19.60
N ILE A 51 26.80 11.91 -19.31
CA ILE A 51 27.53 10.85 -18.60
C ILE A 51 27.79 9.72 -19.57
N GLU A 52 29.05 9.53 -19.95
CA GLU A 52 29.46 8.49 -20.90
C GLU A 52 29.63 7.12 -20.23
N ASN A 53 30.16 7.14 -19.01
CA ASN A 53 30.41 5.94 -18.23
C ASN A 53 30.16 6.15 -16.73
N PHE A 54 30.07 5.04 -16.02
CA PHE A 54 30.01 4.99 -14.58
C PHE A 54 30.85 3.83 -14.05
N SER A 55 31.28 3.92 -12.81
CA SER A 55 32.11 2.90 -12.18
C SER A 55 31.45 2.35 -10.93
N LEU A 56 31.61 1.06 -10.73
CA LEU A 56 31.34 0.36 -9.48
C LEU A 56 32.65 0.30 -8.69
N ILE A 57 32.60 0.72 -7.44
CA ILE A 57 33.77 0.84 -6.57
C ILE A 57 33.51 -0.01 -5.33
N ASP A 58 34.50 -0.83 -4.99
CA ASP A 58 34.49 -1.60 -3.74
C ASP A 58 34.61 -0.65 -2.56
N ALA A 59 33.66 -0.74 -1.62
CA ALA A 59 33.49 0.23 -0.54
C ALA A 59 34.55 0.13 0.57
N PHE A 60 35.35 -0.93 0.61
CA PHE A 60 36.41 -1.14 1.60
C PHE A 60 37.79 -0.84 1.04
N THR A 61 38.03 -1.25 -0.21
CA THR A 61 39.34 -1.07 -0.83
C THR A 61 39.47 0.21 -1.65
N GLU A 62 38.31 0.88 -1.90
CA GLU A 62 38.19 2.07 -2.74
C GLU A 62 38.70 1.84 -4.20
N LYS A 63 38.78 0.58 -4.61
CA LYS A 63 39.20 0.22 -5.98
C LYS A 63 38.01 0.17 -6.90
N VAL A 64 38.20 0.66 -8.12
CA VAL A 64 37.26 0.45 -9.21
C VAL A 64 37.29 -1.03 -9.59
N VAL A 65 36.14 -1.72 -9.44
CA VAL A 65 36.01 -3.15 -9.75
C VAL A 65 35.29 -3.38 -11.08
N TYR A 66 34.50 -2.41 -11.53
CA TYR A 66 33.78 -2.52 -12.79
C TYR A 66 33.50 -1.14 -13.39
N THR A 67 33.60 -1.00 -14.69
CA THR A 67 33.26 0.23 -15.41
C THR A 67 32.41 -0.10 -16.61
N LEU A 68 31.32 0.64 -16.77
CA LEU A 68 30.33 0.44 -17.82
C LEU A 68 30.03 1.76 -18.54
N ASN A 69 29.66 1.64 -19.81
CA ASN A 69 29.08 2.75 -20.54
C ASN A 69 27.65 3.02 -20.08
N THR A 70 27.29 4.28 -20.00
CA THR A 70 25.89 4.65 -19.70
C THR A 70 25.01 4.35 -20.89
N THR A 71 23.75 4.02 -20.59
CA THR A 71 22.71 4.04 -21.61
C THR A 71 22.36 5.50 -21.95
N LYS A 72 21.79 5.69 -23.15
CA LYS A 72 21.32 7.00 -23.58
C LYS A 72 20.44 7.65 -22.51
N SER A 73 20.65 8.96 -22.29
CA SER A 73 19.81 9.75 -21.38
C SER A 73 18.34 9.56 -21.68
N THR A 74 17.54 9.35 -20.63
CA THR A 74 16.08 9.28 -20.73
C THR A 74 15.43 10.66 -20.73
N GLY A 75 16.25 11.74 -20.62
CA GLY A 75 15.79 13.12 -20.69
C GLY A 75 15.29 13.67 -19.36
N ARG A 76 14.42 14.66 -19.44
CA ARG A 76 13.88 15.36 -18.27
C ARG A 76 12.84 14.54 -17.54
N MET A 77 12.96 14.42 -16.21
CA MET A 77 11.99 13.73 -15.36
C MET A 77 12.01 14.32 -13.95
N GLY A 78 10.83 14.59 -13.37
CA GLY A 78 10.69 14.99 -11.97
C GLY A 78 11.44 16.27 -11.59
N GLY A 79 11.54 17.25 -12.50
CA GLY A 79 12.30 18.49 -12.29
C GLY A 79 13.79 18.41 -12.64
N MET A 80 14.33 17.22 -12.87
CA MET A 80 15.72 17.02 -13.31
C MET A 80 15.84 17.28 -14.81
N LYS A 81 16.92 17.93 -15.24
CA LYS A 81 17.20 18.16 -16.68
C LYS A 81 17.80 16.93 -17.34
N THR A 82 18.58 16.14 -16.61
CA THR A 82 19.18 14.89 -17.08
C THR A 82 18.83 13.75 -16.15
N THR A 83 18.38 12.63 -16.72
CA THR A 83 18.28 11.35 -16.03
C THR A 83 18.81 10.24 -16.92
N CYS A 84 19.55 9.28 -16.35
CA CYS A 84 19.96 8.07 -17.07
C CYS A 84 19.98 6.85 -16.14
N ARG A 85 19.75 5.68 -16.73
CA ARG A 85 19.83 4.40 -16.03
C ARG A 85 21.27 3.91 -16.07
N LEU A 86 21.77 3.51 -14.91
CA LEU A 86 23.08 2.91 -14.72
C LEU A 86 22.84 1.41 -14.49
N ASN A 87 22.91 0.63 -15.56
CA ASN A 87 22.67 -0.81 -15.50
C ASN A 87 23.99 -1.55 -15.27
N PHE A 88 24.09 -2.26 -14.14
CA PHE A 88 25.23 -3.09 -13.75
C PHE A 88 24.83 -4.53 -13.46
N SER A 89 23.76 -5.03 -14.12
CA SER A 89 23.20 -6.36 -13.90
C SER A 89 24.21 -7.48 -14.13
N ASP A 90 25.15 -7.29 -15.05
CA ASP A 90 26.18 -8.28 -15.38
C ASP A 90 27.27 -8.45 -14.30
N PHE A 91 27.35 -7.52 -13.36
CA PHE A 91 28.27 -7.65 -12.22
C PHE A 91 27.60 -8.46 -11.12
N THR A 92 28.12 -9.64 -10.81
CA THR A 92 27.48 -10.63 -9.92
C THR A 92 28.26 -10.91 -8.63
N GLU A 93 29.43 -10.32 -8.45
CA GLU A 93 30.29 -10.58 -7.28
C GLU A 93 29.64 -10.04 -5.99
N PRO A 94 29.51 -10.89 -4.95
CA PRO A 94 29.05 -10.44 -3.64
C PRO A 94 30.05 -9.47 -3.00
N GLY A 95 29.52 -8.45 -2.31
CA GLY A 95 30.34 -7.44 -1.63
C GLY A 95 29.52 -6.21 -1.27
N VAL A 96 30.22 -5.16 -0.82
CA VAL A 96 29.65 -3.83 -0.56
C VAL A 96 30.27 -2.83 -1.51
N TYR A 97 29.44 -2.10 -2.21
CA TYR A 97 29.86 -1.23 -3.31
C TYR A 97 29.18 0.13 -3.24
N TYR A 98 29.71 1.05 -4.04
CA TYR A 98 29.03 2.28 -4.41
C TYR A 98 29.30 2.62 -5.88
N LEU A 99 28.42 3.42 -6.47
CA LEU A 99 28.52 3.88 -7.85
C LEU A 99 29.05 5.30 -7.90
N LYS A 100 29.88 5.57 -8.92
CA LYS A 100 30.35 6.92 -9.26
C LYS A 100 30.04 7.19 -10.74
N ALA A 101 29.40 8.32 -11.02
CA ALA A 101 29.11 8.81 -12.36
C ALA A 101 29.27 10.34 -12.37
N GLY A 102 30.16 10.86 -13.17
CA GLY A 102 30.54 12.28 -13.11
C GLY A 102 31.01 12.69 -11.72
N LYS A 103 30.30 13.63 -11.10
CA LYS A 103 30.58 14.10 -9.74
C LYS A 103 29.71 13.36 -8.69
N ALA A 104 28.67 12.68 -9.14
CA ALA A 104 27.75 11.98 -8.25
C ALA A 104 28.34 10.68 -7.71
N ILE A 105 28.13 10.43 -6.43
CA ILE A 105 28.47 9.20 -5.74
C ILE A 105 27.18 8.68 -5.08
N SER A 106 26.89 7.39 -5.23
CA SER A 106 25.74 6.77 -4.58
C SER A 106 26.01 6.51 -3.10
N PRO A 107 24.98 6.28 -2.27
CA PRO A 107 25.14 5.55 -1.03
C PRO A 107 25.79 4.18 -1.27
N ARG A 108 26.42 3.61 -0.22
CA ARG A 108 26.94 2.24 -0.25
C ARG A 108 25.77 1.26 -0.22
N PHE A 109 25.92 0.12 -0.92
CA PHE A 109 24.90 -0.93 -0.98
C PHE A 109 25.56 -2.30 -1.08
N PRO A 110 24.96 -3.35 -0.51
CA PRO A 110 25.42 -4.72 -0.65
C PRO A 110 24.92 -5.37 -1.96
N ILE A 111 25.72 -6.27 -2.50
CA ILE A 111 25.30 -7.33 -3.42
C ILE A 111 25.46 -8.64 -2.66
N ASN A 112 24.34 -9.34 -2.35
CA ASN A 112 24.38 -10.54 -1.55
C ASN A 112 23.10 -11.36 -1.76
N VAL A 113 23.20 -12.69 -1.65
CA VAL A 113 22.06 -13.62 -1.80
C VAL A 113 21.03 -13.47 -0.69
N HIS A 114 21.42 -12.91 0.47
CA HIS A 114 20.57 -12.72 1.65
C HIS A 114 20.12 -11.26 1.82
N VAL A 115 20.32 -10.41 0.83
CA VAL A 115 20.11 -8.95 0.95
C VAL A 115 18.68 -8.56 1.35
N TYR A 116 17.69 -9.38 1.04
CA TYR A 116 16.29 -9.15 1.37
C TYR A 116 15.77 -9.97 2.55
N ASN A 117 16.62 -10.79 3.19
CA ASN A 117 16.20 -11.57 4.35
C ASN A 117 15.70 -10.66 5.47
N GLY A 118 14.57 -10.99 6.05
CA GLY A 118 13.93 -10.22 7.11
C GLY A 118 13.27 -8.89 6.68
N THR A 119 13.38 -8.47 5.43
CA THR A 119 12.77 -7.20 4.99
C THR A 119 11.24 -7.24 5.02
N ALA A 120 10.65 -8.38 4.78
CA ALA A 120 9.20 -8.58 4.89
C ALA A 120 8.69 -8.36 6.31
N ASP A 121 9.47 -8.77 7.31
CA ASP A 121 9.11 -8.64 8.74
C ASP A 121 9.04 -7.17 9.18
N TYR A 122 9.88 -6.30 8.62
CA TYR A 122 9.78 -4.85 8.86
C TYR A 122 8.46 -4.27 8.34
N LEU A 123 7.97 -4.75 7.18
CA LEU A 123 6.68 -4.32 6.63
C LEU A 123 5.52 -4.83 7.49
N LEU A 124 5.60 -6.07 7.98
CA LEU A 124 4.61 -6.61 8.92
C LEU A 124 4.59 -5.84 10.24
N ASN A 125 5.75 -5.44 10.75
CA ASN A 125 5.83 -4.59 11.94
C ASN A 125 5.13 -3.24 11.71
N TYR A 126 5.23 -2.65 10.52
CA TYR A 126 4.47 -1.46 10.17
C TYR A 126 2.95 -1.74 10.20
N MET A 127 2.50 -2.84 9.61
CA MET A 127 1.08 -3.22 9.65
C MET A 127 0.58 -3.40 11.08
N ARG A 128 1.34 -4.08 11.94
CA ARG A 128 0.99 -4.23 13.37
C ARG A 128 0.88 -2.90 14.10
N GLN A 129 1.70 -1.90 13.75
CA GLN A 129 1.60 -0.55 14.33
C GLN A 129 0.29 0.16 13.95
N GLN A 130 -0.32 -0.21 12.84
CA GLN A 130 -1.60 0.36 12.37
C GLN A 130 -2.82 -0.38 12.91
N ARG A 131 -2.66 -1.45 13.70
CA ARG A 131 -3.80 -2.21 14.23
C ARG A 131 -4.76 -1.33 15.02
N CYS A 132 -6.02 -1.41 14.68
CA CYS A 132 -7.15 -0.93 15.45
C CYS A 132 -7.64 -2.07 16.37
N GLY A 133 -8.09 -1.77 17.57
CA GLY A 133 -8.24 -2.78 18.61
C GLY A 133 -6.94 -2.92 19.40
N TYR A 134 -6.50 -4.12 19.70
CA TYR A 134 -5.23 -4.32 20.40
C TYR A 134 -4.04 -3.98 19.52
N ASN A 135 -3.16 -3.13 20.04
CA ASN A 135 -1.94 -2.71 19.36
C ASN A 135 -0.70 -3.14 20.19
N PRO A 136 0.14 -4.06 19.69
CA PRO A 136 1.26 -4.61 20.46
C PRO A 136 2.36 -3.59 20.75
N PHE A 137 2.50 -2.53 19.96
CA PHE A 137 3.47 -1.46 20.21
C PHE A 137 3.03 -0.50 21.30
N LEU A 138 1.74 -0.19 21.38
CA LEU A 138 1.16 0.61 22.44
C LEU A 138 0.92 -0.22 23.71
N LYS A 139 0.87 -1.55 23.60
CA LYS A 139 0.44 -2.50 24.65
C LYS A 139 -0.90 -2.10 25.26
N ASP A 140 -1.78 -1.61 24.40
CA ASP A 140 -3.08 -1.07 24.76
C ASP A 140 -4.05 -1.24 23.57
N SER A 141 -5.34 -1.02 23.84
CA SER A 141 -6.40 -1.13 22.84
C SER A 141 -7.02 0.23 22.53
N CYS A 142 -7.50 0.39 21.31
CA CYS A 142 -8.24 1.57 20.87
C CYS A 142 -9.54 1.15 20.20
N HIS A 143 -10.52 2.09 20.12
CA HIS A 143 -11.76 1.93 19.38
C HIS A 143 -12.52 0.64 19.69
N THR A 144 -12.52 0.23 20.96
CA THR A 144 -13.11 -1.03 21.43
C THR A 144 -14.63 -1.00 21.48
N HIS A 145 -15.25 0.17 21.20
CA HIS A 145 -16.70 0.37 21.19
C HIS A 145 -17.28 0.56 19.78
N ASP A 146 -16.50 0.25 18.74
CA ASP A 146 -17.00 0.35 17.37
C ASP A 146 -17.99 -0.78 17.09
N GLY A 147 -19.13 -0.52 16.45
CA GLY A 147 -19.55 0.83 16.07
C GLY A 147 -21.05 0.86 15.80
N TYR A 148 -21.58 2.01 15.40
CA TYR A 148 -23.00 2.22 15.18
C TYR A 148 -23.33 2.27 13.69
N ILE A 149 -24.30 1.47 13.29
CA ILE A 149 -24.74 1.33 11.90
C ILE A 149 -25.40 2.63 11.43
N VAL A 150 -24.99 3.09 10.24
CA VAL A 150 -25.65 4.19 9.55
C VAL A 150 -26.00 3.81 8.12
N TYR A 151 -27.09 4.39 7.60
CA TYR A 151 -27.62 4.16 6.25
C TYR A 151 -28.08 2.74 5.95
N HIS A 152 -28.28 1.90 6.95
CA HIS A 152 -28.94 0.62 6.76
C HIS A 152 -30.46 0.82 6.75
N PRO A 153 -31.22 0.15 5.87
CA PRO A 153 -32.66 0.35 5.74
C PRO A 153 -33.45 0.13 7.04
N THR A 154 -33.04 -0.82 7.88
CA THR A 154 -33.76 -1.24 9.08
C THR A 154 -32.95 -1.23 10.37
N LYS A 155 -31.60 -1.18 10.30
CA LYS A 155 -30.70 -1.33 11.45
C LYS A 155 -29.94 -0.04 11.79
N THR A 156 -30.26 1.09 11.18
CA THR A 156 -29.58 2.36 11.47
C THR A 156 -29.75 2.71 12.95
N GLY A 157 -28.62 2.98 13.64
CA GLY A 157 -28.55 3.25 15.08
C GLY A 157 -28.25 2.01 15.94
N GLU A 158 -28.35 0.81 15.41
CA GLU A 158 -27.93 -0.40 16.12
C GLU A 158 -26.41 -0.49 16.21
N HIS A 159 -25.92 -1.07 17.30
CA HIS A 159 -24.51 -1.34 17.51
C HIS A 159 -24.13 -2.71 16.93
N ILE A 160 -22.99 -2.76 16.22
CA ILE A 160 -22.35 -4.01 15.79
C ILE A 160 -20.87 -4.04 16.20
N ASP A 161 -20.33 -5.24 16.44
CA ASP A 161 -18.91 -5.41 16.73
C ASP A 161 -18.11 -5.42 15.42
N VAL A 162 -17.41 -4.31 15.16
CA VAL A 162 -16.50 -4.15 14.02
C VAL A 162 -15.09 -3.77 14.45
N ARG A 163 -14.69 -4.16 15.67
CA ARG A 163 -13.34 -3.97 16.19
C ARG A 163 -12.30 -4.71 15.37
N GLY A 164 -11.08 -4.20 15.31
CA GLY A 164 -9.97 -4.81 14.59
C GLY A 164 -9.61 -4.08 13.28
N GLY A 165 -8.87 -4.75 12.41
CA GLY A 165 -8.35 -4.16 11.19
C GLY A 165 -7.23 -3.14 11.43
N TRP A 166 -7.07 -2.20 10.50
CA TRP A 166 -6.01 -1.20 10.56
C TRP A 166 -6.56 0.20 10.29
N HIS A 167 -5.96 1.20 10.92
CA HIS A 167 -6.16 2.59 10.58
C HIS A 167 -5.64 2.87 9.17
N ASP A 168 -6.31 3.76 8.43
CA ASP A 168 -5.95 4.05 7.04
C ASP A 168 -4.71 4.94 6.94
N ALA A 169 -4.58 5.93 7.85
CA ALA A 169 -3.49 6.91 7.87
C ALA A 169 -3.20 7.40 9.30
N THR A 170 -2.86 8.69 9.46
CA THR A 170 -2.72 9.36 10.77
C THR A 170 -4.06 9.79 11.36
N ASP A 171 -5.11 9.80 10.58
CA ASP A 171 -6.49 9.69 11.01
C ASP A 171 -6.83 8.23 11.28
N TYR A 172 -7.93 7.97 11.97
CA TYR A 172 -8.27 6.61 12.38
C TYR A 172 -9.45 6.03 11.59
N LEU A 173 -9.77 6.61 10.44
CA LEU A 173 -10.73 6.03 9.52
C LEU A 173 -10.27 4.63 9.09
N GLN A 174 -11.25 3.77 8.80
CA GLN A 174 -10.99 2.45 8.26
C GLN A 174 -11.87 2.25 7.01
N TYR A 175 -11.25 1.79 5.95
CA TYR A 175 -11.94 1.55 4.67
C TYR A 175 -11.77 0.09 4.26
N THR A 176 -12.89 -0.56 3.94
CA THR A 176 -12.87 -1.91 3.35
C THR A 176 -12.01 -1.95 2.09
N THR A 177 -12.00 -0.88 1.29
CA THR A 177 -11.26 -0.83 0.02
C THR A 177 -9.75 -0.90 0.23
N THR A 178 -9.18 -0.13 1.16
CA THR A 178 -7.73 -0.10 1.42
C THR A 178 -7.28 -1.33 2.18
N SER A 179 -8.01 -1.71 3.22
CA SER A 179 -7.71 -2.90 4.02
C SER A 179 -7.78 -4.19 3.19
N ALA A 180 -8.81 -4.35 2.35
CA ALA A 180 -8.90 -5.50 1.46
C ALA A 180 -7.75 -5.56 0.44
N ASN A 181 -7.27 -4.41 -0.06
CA ASN A 181 -6.09 -4.39 -0.91
C ASN A 181 -4.84 -4.87 -0.16
N ALA A 182 -4.63 -4.41 1.07
CA ALA A 182 -3.50 -4.82 1.89
C ALA A 182 -3.55 -6.34 2.18
N ILE A 183 -4.71 -6.85 2.61
CA ILE A 183 -4.93 -8.28 2.85
C ILE A 183 -4.62 -9.09 1.59
N TYR A 184 -5.19 -8.69 0.45
CA TYR A 184 -4.99 -9.42 -0.80
C TYR A 184 -3.53 -9.45 -1.24
N GLN A 185 -2.81 -8.34 -1.10
CA GLN A 185 -1.39 -8.26 -1.44
C GLN A 185 -0.52 -9.10 -0.50
N MET A 186 -0.80 -9.11 0.81
CA MET A 186 -0.11 -9.99 1.75
C MET A 186 -0.36 -11.47 1.42
N MET A 187 -1.60 -11.84 1.11
CA MET A 187 -1.94 -13.20 0.68
C MET A 187 -1.23 -13.61 -0.60
N PHE A 188 -1.17 -12.71 -1.57
CA PHE A 188 -0.47 -12.94 -2.83
C PHE A 188 1.04 -13.09 -2.61
N ALA A 189 1.65 -12.21 -1.81
CA ALA A 189 3.06 -12.27 -1.48
C ALA A 189 3.42 -13.60 -0.77
N TYR A 190 2.60 -14.02 0.19
CA TYR A 190 2.79 -15.31 0.87
C TYR A 190 2.65 -16.51 -0.08
N GLN A 191 1.66 -16.48 -0.97
CA GLN A 191 1.45 -17.56 -1.94
C GLN A 191 2.63 -17.70 -2.90
N GLU A 192 3.21 -16.59 -3.37
CA GLU A 192 4.33 -16.61 -4.34
C GLU A 192 5.69 -16.91 -3.67
N ASN A 193 5.90 -16.50 -2.42
CA ASN A 193 7.16 -16.66 -1.70
C ASN A 193 6.95 -16.95 -0.20
N PRO A 194 6.41 -18.11 0.18
CA PRO A 194 6.12 -18.41 1.59
C PRO A 194 7.39 -18.44 2.45
N GLU A 195 8.53 -18.83 1.88
CA GLU A 195 9.83 -18.96 2.57
C GLU A 195 10.44 -17.61 2.98
N SER A 196 9.92 -16.49 2.46
CA SER A 196 10.39 -15.16 2.82
C SER A 196 9.84 -14.65 4.14
N PHE A 197 8.93 -15.38 4.77
CA PHE A 197 8.21 -14.98 5.97
C PHE A 197 8.52 -15.93 7.13
N GLY A 198 8.99 -15.35 8.25
CA GLY A 198 9.30 -16.06 9.47
C GLY A 198 8.09 -16.25 10.39
N ASP A 199 8.37 -16.85 11.54
CA ASP A 199 7.47 -17.05 12.67
C ASP A 199 8.22 -16.58 13.92
N ALA A 200 8.17 -15.28 14.19
CA ALA A 200 8.87 -14.63 15.31
C ALA A 200 7.92 -14.01 16.32
N TYR A 201 6.65 -13.90 15.98
CA TYR A 201 5.61 -13.29 16.80
C TYR A 201 4.37 -14.19 16.86
N ASP A 202 3.60 -14.06 17.93
CA ASP A 202 2.28 -14.68 18.03
C ASP A 202 1.20 -13.85 17.27
N ALA A 203 -0.02 -14.37 17.21
CA ALA A 203 -1.13 -13.73 16.53
C ALA A 203 -1.49 -12.33 17.06
N ASP A 204 -1.19 -12.06 18.33
CA ASP A 204 -1.39 -10.76 18.95
C ASP A 204 -0.21 -9.79 18.71
N GLY A 205 0.87 -10.29 18.12
CA GLY A 205 2.06 -9.52 17.78
C GLY A 205 3.07 -9.40 18.93
N HIS A 206 3.00 -10.28 19.94
CA HIS A 206 4.04 -10.39 20.96
C HIS A 206 5.19 -11.27 20.45
N PRO A 207 6.43 -10.99 20.89
CA PRO A 207 7.57 -11.85 20.55
C PRO A 207 7.35 -13.30 21.02
N GLY A 208 7.55 -14.25 20.10
CA GLY A 208 7.43 -15.68 20.35
C GLY A 208 6.74 -16.40 19.19
N ALA A 209 7.38 -17.44 18.66
CA ALA A 209 6.83 -18.25 17.59
C ALA A 209 5.58 -19.01 18.05
N ASN A 210 4.57 -19.11 17.18
CA ASN A 210 3.34 -19.85 17.46
C ASN A 210 3.08 -21.00 16.45
N GLY A 211 4.02 -21.29 15.56
CA GLY A 211 3.90 -22.32 14.53
C GLY A 211 3.17 -21.84 13.26
N ILE A 212 2.85 -20.56 13.19
CA ILE A 212 2.16 -19.92 12.05
C ILE A 212 3.04 -18.77 11.53
N PRO A 213 3.31 -18.69 10.23
CA PRO A 213 4.07 -17.56 9.71
C PRO A 213 3.43 -16.21 10.06
N ASP A 214 4.22 -15.26 10.50
CA ASP A 214 3.79 -13.92 10.96
C ASP A 214 2.85 -13.21 9.97
N ILE A 215 3.11 -13.37 8.67
CA ILE A 215 2.23 -12.80 7.64
C ILE A 215 0.85 -13.44 7.63
N VAL A 216 0.75 -14.74 7.97
CA VAL A 216 -0.53 -15.46 7.99
C VAL A 216 -1.38 -14.98 9.16
N ASP A 217 -0.76 -14.71 10.31
CA ASP A 217 -1.42 -14.10 11.45
C ASP A 217 -1.94 -12.68 11.13
N GLU A 218 -1.14 -11.88 10.43
CA GLU A 218 -1.55 -10.53 10.04
C GLU A 218 -2.65 -10.55 8.96
N ILE A 219 -2.61 -11.50 8.02
CA ILE A 219 -3.70 -11.78 7.08
C ILE A 219 -4.98 -12.14 7.84
N LYS A 220 -4.86 -13.04 8.84
CA LYS A 220 -6.01 -13.46 9.68
C LYS A 220 -6.61 -12.27 10.43
N TRP A 221 -5.78 -11.40 11.01
CA TRP A 221 -6.24 -10.15 11.65
C TRP A 221 -7.09 -9.29 10.73
N GLY A 222 -6.64 -9.08 9.51
CA GLY A 222 -7.37 -8.30 8.52
C GLY A 222 -8.65 -8.98 8.04
N LEU A 223 -8.60 -10.30 7.84
CA LEU A 223 -9.78 -11.08 7.42
C LEU A 223 -10.83 -11.19 8.53
N ASP A 224 -10.44 -11.25 9.81
CA ASP A 224 -11.36 -11.15 10.94
C ASP A 224 -12.15 -9.85 10.92
N TRP A 225 -11.46 -8.75 10.67
CA TRP A 225 -12.13 -7.46 10.55
C TRP A 225 -13.06 -7.40 9.34
N LEU A 226 -12.63 -7.87 8.16
CA LEU A 226 -13.52 -7.96 7.00
C LEU A 226 -14.74 -8.85 7.29
N ASN A 227 -14.55 -9.94 8.02
CA ASN A 227 -15.64 -10.84 8.41
C ASN A 227 -16.69 -10.13 9.29
N ARG A 228 -16.24 -9.26 10.21
CA ARG A 228 -17.13 -8.41 11.03
C ARG A 228 -17.82 -7.31 10.21
N MET A 229 -17.14 -6.78 9.17
CA MET A 229 -17.72 -5.83 8.23
C MET A 229 -18.69 -6.48 7.21
N ASN A 230 -18.88 -7.81 7.30
CA ASN A 230 -19.86 -8.61 6.57
C ASN A 230 -20.55 -9.58 7.54
N PRO A 231 -21.36 -9.09 8.50
CA PRO A 231 -21.92 -9.90 9.58
C PRO A 231 -22.94 -10.94 9.10
N ALA A 232 -23.62 -10.66 7.99
CA ALA A 232 -24.57 -11.57 7.38
C ALA A 232 -24.42 -11.57 5.86
N LEU A 233 -24.94 -12.61 5.19
CA LEU A 233 -24.88 -12.72 3.73
C LEU A 233 -25.57 -11.54 3.06
N GLY A 234 -24.84 -10.83 2.19
CA GLY A 234 -25.31 -9.64 1.50
C GLY A 234 -25.33 -8.35 2.33
N GLU A 235 -24.93 -8.39 3.59
CA GLU A 235 -24.83 -7.22 4.47
C GLU A 235 -23.38 -6.71 4.47
N LEU A 236 -23.11 -5.67 3.69
CA LEU A 236 -21.76 -5.16 3.44
C LEU A 236 -21.60 -3.77 4.03
N TYR A 237 -20.56 -3.59 4.84
CA TYR A 237 -20.13 -2.29 5.35
C TYR A 237 -18.80 -1.90 4.70
N ASN A 238 -18.62 -0.61 4.40
CA ASN A 238 -17.46 -0.18 3.61
C ASN A 238 -16.55 0.85 4.26
N GLN A 239 -16.95 1.39 5.41
CA GLN A 239 -16.16 2.42 6.13
C GLN A 239 -16.57 2.46 7.60
N ILE A 240 -15.57 2.72 8.46
CA ILE A 240 -15.75 3.12 9.86
C ILE A 240 -15.21 4.53 10.00
N ALA A 241 -15.90 5.36 10.79
CA ALA A 241 -15.65 6.81 10.96
C ALA A 241 -15.88 7.63 9.68
N ASP A 242 -15.68 8.93 9.76
CA ASP A 242 -15.86 9.88 8.67
C ASP A 242 -14.96 11.12 8.84
N ASP A 243 -15.16 12.17 8.05
CA ASP A 243 -14.31 13.36 8.03
C ASP A 243 -14.14 14.07 9.37
N ARG A 244 -14.94 13.77 10.39
CA ARG A 244 -14.76 14.27 11.76
C ARG A 244 -13.47 13.71 12.38
N ASP A 245 -12.99 12.58 11.90
CA ASP A 245 -11.73 11.96 12.33
C ASP A 245 -10.47 12.79 11.98
N HIS A 246 -10.56 13.66 10.99
CA HIS A 246 -9.48 14.57 10.61
C HIS A 246 -9.26 15.70 11.64
N ALA A 247 -9.24 15.35 12.91
CA ALA A 247 -9.21 16.29 14.03
C ALA A 247 -7.77 16.64 14.51
N GLY A 248 -6.75 16.21 13.81
CA GLY A 248 -5.34 16.42 14.15
C GLY A 248 -4.66 15.18 14.69
N MET A 249 -3.38 15.33 15.03
CA MET A 249 -2.56 14.20 15.51
C MET A 249 -2.88 13.88 16.98
N ARG A 250 -3.08 12.59 17.26
CA ARG A 250 -3.34 12.04 18.59
C ARG A 250 -2.91 10.58 18.66
N LEU A 251 -2.79 10.02 19.84
CA LEU A 251 -2.59 8.58 20.01
C LEU A 251 -3.95 7.85 19.88
N PRO A 252 -4.02 6.69 19.21
CA PRO A 252 -5.29 6.01 18.97
C PRO A 252 -5.99 5.57 20.25
N ASN A 253 -5.24 5.18 21.30
CA ASN A 253 -5.79 4.84 22.60
C ASN A 253 -6.21 6.06 23.46
N LYS A 254 -6.06 7.26 22.93
CA LYS A 254 -6.50 8.54 23.51
C LYS A 254 -7.44 9.30 22.58
N ASP A 255 -8.05 8.59 21.62
CA ASP A 255 -9.00 9.18 20.72
C ASP A 255 -10.34 9.41 21.43
N GLU A 256 -10.73 10.68 21.53
CA GLU A 256 -11.98 11.13 22.15
C GLU A 256 -12.91 11.83 21.15
N VAL A 257 -12.71 11.61 19.85
CA VAL A 257 -13.60 12.21 18.83
C VAL A 257 -15.02 11.74 19.08
N ASP A 258 -15.95 12.69 19.15
CA ASP A 258 -17.36 12.41 19.35
C ASP A 258 -18.11 12.39 18.02
N TYR A 259 -18.69 11.25 17.71
CA TYR A 259 -19.52 11.04 16.51
C TYR A 259 -21.02 11.19 16.79
N GLY A 260 -21.39 11.70 17.98
CA GLY A 260 -22.78 11.82 18.43
C GLY A 260 -23.22 10.71 19.36
N TYR A 261 -22.29 9.82 19.74
CA TYR A 261 -22.52 8.75 20.72
C TYR A 261 -21.78 8.96 22.04
N GLY A 262 -21.10 10.08 22.17
CA GLY A 262 -20.21 10.46 23.27
C GLY A 262 -18.74 10.30 22.93
N PRO A 263 -17.85 11.07 23.60
CA PRO A 263 -16.41 11.02 23.35
C PRO A 263 -15.84 9.62 23.46
N GLY A 264 -15.19 9.12 22.41
CA GLY A 264 -14.57 7.80 22.35
C GLY A 264 -15.54 6.60 22.47
N LYS A 265 -16.86 6.79 22.37
CA LYS A 265 -17.90 5.78 22.61
C LYS A 265 -18.30 4.95 21.41
N GLY A 266 -17.68 5.13 20.29
CA GLY A 266 -17.94 4.38 19.08
C GLY A 266 -18.11 5.28 17.86
N ARG A 267 -17.86 4.70 16.72
CA ARG A 267 -17.80 5.39 15.44
C ARG A 267 -18.91 4.90 14.50
N PRO A 268 -19.34 5.72 13.53
CA PRO A 268 -20.34 5.28 12.55
C PRO A 268 -19.75 4.22 11.62
N VAL A 269 -20.55 3.19 11.36
CA VAL A 269 -20.25 2.10 10.43
C VAL A 269 -21.18 2.21 9.22
N TYR A 270 -20.61 2.49 8.07
CA TYR A 270 -21.34 2.85 6.87
C TYR A 270 -21.78 1.61 6.08
N PHE A 271 -23.09 1.36 6.07
CA PHE A 271 -23.67 0.33 5.23
C PHE A 271 -23.57 0.68 3.75
N CYS A 272 -23.21 -0.30 2.92
CA CYS A 272 -23.08 -0.14 1.48
C CYS A 272 -24.46 -0.20 0.79
N SER A 273 -25.23 0.89 0.90
CA SER A 273 -26.61 0.93 0.41
C SER A 273 -26.74 0.99 -1.12
N GLY A 274 -25.69 1.42 -1.80
CA GLY A 274 -25.77 1.77 -3.22
C GLY A 274 -26.24 3.19 -3.49
N GLU A 275 -26.66 3.93 -2.46
CA GLU A 275 -27.20 5.28 -2.53
C GLU A 275 -26.21 6.33 -2.02
N SER A 276 -26.42 7.60 -2.40
CA SER A 276 -25.61 8.70 -1.92
C SER A 276 -25.73 8.90 -0.41
N GLN A 277 -24.59 9.03 0.27
CA GLN A 277 -24.50 9.17 1.72
C GLN A 277 -23.73 10.43 2.11
N VAL A 278 -24.10 11.09 3.20
CA VAL A 278 -23.32 12.15 3.81
C VAL A 278 -22.38 11.50 4.83
N ARG A 279 -21.07 11.74 4.68
CA ARG A 279 -20.02 11.22 5.55
C ARG A 279 -19.18 12.35 6.10
N GLY A 280 -19.61 12.89 7.23
CA GLY A 280 -19.04 14.10 7.80
C GLY A 280 -19.39 15.32 6.93
N LYS A 281 -18.37 15.99 6.39
CA LYS A 281 -18.52 17.22 5.57
C LYS A 281 -18.85 16.93 4.11
N PHE A 282 -18.61 15.71 3.62
CA PHE A 282 -18.71 15.40 2.20
C PHE A 282 -19.84 14.42 1.90
N LYS A 283 -20.51 14.69 0.78
CA LYS A 283 -21.49 13.75 0.20
C LYS A 283 -20.75 12.73 -0.66
N ASN A 284 -20.87 11.46 -0.30
CA ASN A 284 -20.44 10.36 -1.13
C ASN A 284 -21.55 10.01 -2.13
N ALA A 285 -21.34 10.33 -3.40
CA ALA A 285 -22.30 10.11 -4.49
C ALA A 285 -22.14 8.74 -5.17
N THR A 286 -21.50 7.76 -4.52
CA THR A 286 -21.23 6.47 -5.13
C THR A 286 -22.36 5.48 -4.92
N THR A 287 -22.62 4.66 -5.94
CA THR A 287 -23.58 3.57 -5.94
C THR A 287 -22.90 2.20 -5.85
N GLY A 288 -21.65 2.15 -5.41
CA GLY A 288 -20.68 1.10 -5.65
C GLY A 288 -20.80 -0.16 -4.80
N VAL A 289 -21.95 -0.81 -4.72
CA VAL A 289 -22.09 -2.11 -4.05
C VAL A 289 -21.16 -3.15 -4.66
N ALA A 290 -21.09 -3.26 -5.98
CA ALA A 290 -20.24 -4.23 -6.67
C ALA A 290 -18.76 -4.10 -6.32
N SER A 291 -18.23 -2.87 -6.23
CA SER A 291 -16.83 -2.64 -5.87
C SER A 291 -16.49 -3.09 -4.44
N THR A 292 -17.42 -2.90 -3.50
CA THR A 292 -17.24 -3.36 -2.12
C THR A 292 -17.40 -4.88 -2.05
N ALA A 293 -18.45 -5.42 -2.65
CA ALA A 293 -18.73 -6.85 -2.71
C ALA A 293 -17.55 -7.65 -3.29
N GLY A 294 -16.95 -7.15 -4.37
CA GLY A 294 -15.78 -7.78 -4.97
C GLY A 294 -14.54 -7.78 -4.08
N LYS A 295 -14.36 -6.77 -3.23
CA LYS A 295 -13.28 -6.77 -2.23
C LYS A 295 -13.46 -7.88 -1.20
N PHE A 296 -14.68 -8.08 -0.71
CA PHE A 296 -15.01 -9.19 0.18
C PHE A 296 -14.83 -10.53 -0.53
N ALA A 297 -15.41 -10.70 -1.72
CA ALA A 297 -15.37 -11.95 -2.46
C ALA A 297 -13.92 -12.40 -2.75
N SER A 298 -13.06 -11.49 -3.25
CA SER A 298 -11.67 -11.83 -3.58
C SER A 298 -10.85 -12.15 -2.34
N CYS A 299 -10.98 -11.36 -1.26
CA CYS A 299 -10.24 -11.60 -0.03
C CYS A 299 -10.68 -12.89 0.67
N PHE A 300 -11.98 -13.15 0.76
CA PHE A 300 -12.48 -14.36 1.38
C PHE A 300 -12.12 -15.61 0.59
N ALA A 301 -12.25 -15.60 -0.75
CA ALA A 301 -11.90 -16.74 -1.59
C ALA A 301 -10.41 -17.11 -1.52
N LEU A 302 -9.52 -16.12 -1.58
CA LEU A 302 -8.08 -16.38 -1.46
C LEU A 302 -7.70 -16.71 -0.02
N GLY A 303 -8.28 -15.99 0.95
CA GLY A 303 -8.06 -16.19 2.38
C GLY A 303 -8.45 -17.59 2.84
N ALA A 304 -9.60 -18.09 2.41
CA ALA A 304 -10.05 -19.45 2.72
C ALA A 304 -9.03 -20.51 2.28
N ARG A 305 -8.43 -20.35 1.09
CA ARG A 305 -7.40 -21.29 0.61
C ARG A 305 -6.12 -21.24 1.43
N ILE A 306 -5.64 -20.05 1.78
CA ILE A 306 -4.40 -19.86 2.52
C ILE A 306 -4.57 -20.28 3.97
N LEU A 307 -5.68 -19.87 4.59
CA LEU A 307 -5.92 -20.12 6.02
C LEU A 307 -6.38 -21.55 6.33
N LYS A 308 -6.77 -22.34 5.33
CA LYS A 308 -7.25 -23.71 5.54
C LYS A 308 -6.28 -24.58 6.33
N LYS A 309 -4.98 -24.36 6.17
CA LYS A 309 -3.93 -25.11 6.87
C LYS A 309 -3.81 -24.70 8.35
N TYR A 310 -4.03 -23.43 8.65
CA TYR A 310 -3.73 -22.81 9.95
C TYR A 310 -4.98 -22.53 10.77
N TYR A 311 -6.07 -22.12 10.11
CA TYR A 311 -7.34 -21.71 10.70
C TYR A 311 -8.52 -22.37 9.94
N PRO A 312 -8.67 -23.72 9.98
CA PRO A 312 -9.61 -24.45 9.11
C PRO A 312 -11.08 -24.06 9.30
N GLU A 313 -11.53 -23.83 10.53
CA GLU A 313 -12.91 -23.44 10.80
C GLU A 313 -13.23 -22.06 10.22
N PHE A 314 -12.37 -21.10 10.45
CA PHE A 314 -12.52 -19.76 9.90
C PHE A 314 -12.43 -19.75 8.36
N ALA A 315 -11.59 -20.60 7.79
CA ALA A 315 -11.51 -20.74 6.34
C ALA A 315 -12.84 -21.21 5.72
N VAL A 316 -13.54 -22.14 6.36
CA VAL A 316 -14.86 -22.61 5.92
C VAL A 316 -15.90 -21.48 6.03
N GLU A 317 -15.89 -20.72 7.12
CA GLU A 317 -16.80 -19.59 7.31
C GLU A 317 -16.66 -18.55 6.19
N ILE A 318 -15.45 -18.05 5.95
CA ILE A 318 -15.22 -17.01 4.95
C ILE A 318 -15.38 -17.52 3.51
N GLU A 319 -15.17 -18.82 3.25
CA GLU A 319 -15.44 -19.42 1.94
C GLU A 319 -16.92 -19.31 1.56
N SER A 320 -17.83 -19.57 2.52
CA SER A 320 -19.26 -19.43 2.29
C SER A 320 -19.67 -17.98 2.01
N LYS A 321 -19.02 -17.01 2.67
CA LYS A 321 -19.26 -15.58 2.48
C LYS A 321 -18.70 -15.05 1.15
N ALA A 322 -17.65 -15.68 0.61
CA ALA A 322 -17.05 -15.26 -0.67
C ALA A 322 -18.05 -15.34 -1.83
N ASP A 323 -18.76 -16.46 -1.95
CA ASP A 323 -19.73 -16.66 -3.00
C ASP A 323 -20.95 -15.72 -2.82
N ALA A 324 -21.41 -15.53 -1.58
CA ALA A 324 -22.52 -14.62 -1.28
C ALA A 324 -22.18 -13.15 -1.62
N ALA A 325 -20.97 -12.71 -1.26
CA ALA A 325 -20.50 -11.36 -1.60
C ALA A 325 -20.39 -11.17 -3.12
N TYR A 326 -19.90 -12.16 -3.84
CA TYR A 326 -19.83 -12.12 -5.30
C TYR A 326 -21.22 -11.99 -5.94
N GLN A 327 -22.19 -12.79 -5.49
CA GLN A 327 -23.58 -12.72 -5.99
C GLN A 327 -24.23 -11.35 -5.70
N GLU A 328 -23.94 -10.75 -4.54
CA GLU A 328 -24.44 -9.41 -4.21
C GLU A 328 -23.85 -8.34 -5.15
N GLY A 329 -22.58 -8.46 -5.49
CA GLY A 329 -21.93 -7.58 -6.45
C GLY A 329 -22.52 -7.63 -7.85
N ILE A 330 -22.91 -8.81 -8.30
CA ILE A 330 -23.57 -8.99 -9.62
C ILE A 330 -24.95 -8.32 -9.66
N LYS A 331 -25.72 -8.40 -8.56
CA LYS A 331 -27.06 -7.82 -8.50
C LYS A 331 -27.07 -6.30 -8.60
N LYS A 332 -26.03 -5.65 -8.09
CA LYS A 332 -25.93 -4.18 -8.00
C LYS A 332 -24.63 -3.66 -8.58
N PRO A 333 -24.46 -3.63 -9.91
CA PRO A 333 -23.24 -3.11 -10.55
C PRO A 333 -23.03 -1.63 -10.17
N GLY A 334 -21.75 -1.20 -10.11
CA GLY A 334 -21.37 0.16 -9.78
C GLY A 334 -20.04 0.21 -9.01
N HIS A 335 -19.52 1.40 -8.78
CA HIS A 335 -18.23 1.58 -8.09
C HIS A 335 -18.38 2.47 -6.85
N VAL A 336 -17.58 2.19 -5.81
CA VAL A 336 -17.40 3.10 -4.67
C VAL A 336 -16.36 4.15 -5.06
N ARG A 337 -16.69 5.43 -4.87
CA ARG A 337 -15.68 6.49 -4.79
C ARG A 337 -15.43 6.74 -3.31
N PRO A 338 -14.18 6.70 -2.83
CA PRO A 338 -13.88 7.23 -1.52
C PRO A 338 -14.32 8.70 -1.45
N PRO A 339 -14.73 9.20 -0.28
CA PRO A 339 -15.05 10.61 -0.12
C PRO A 339 -13.88 11.43 -0.66
N ARG A 340 -14.21 12.57 -1.31
CA ARG A 340 -13.17 13.49 -1.80
C ARG A 340 -12.51 14.14 -0.59
N CYS A 341 -11.52 13.48 -0.03
CA CYS A 341 -10.57 14.15 0.83
C CYS A 341 -9.59 14.91 -0.06
N PHE A 342 -9.27 16.15 0.27
CA PHE A 342 -8.37 17.00 -0.53
C PHE A 342 -6.98 16.40 -0.72
N LEU A 343 -6.59 15.44 0.12
CA LEU A 343 -5.33 14.71 0.05
C LEU A 343 -5.34 13.46 -0.86
N LEU A 344 -6.51 12.99 -1.31
CA LEU A 344 -6.65 11.75 -2.11
C LEU A 344 -6.87 12.01 -3.61
N ILE A 345 -6.27 13.05 -4.17
CA ILE A 345 -6.29 13.35 -5.62
C ILE A 345 -5.74 12.19 -6.47
N PHE A 346 -4.95 11.28 -5.88
CA PHE A 346 -4.32 10.16 -6.61
C PHE A 346 -5.15 8.88 -6.73
N MET A 347 -6.31 8.78 -6.06
CA MET A 347 -7.15 7.57 -6.14
C MET A 347 -8.41 7.74 -7.00
N LYS A 348 -8.37 8.58 -8.01
CA LYS A 348 -9.47 8.69 -8.98
C LYS A 348 -9.49 7.46 -9.89
N LYS A 349 -10.01 6.35 -9.41
CA LYS A 349 -10.36 5.22 -10.28
C LYS A 349 -11.65 5.55 -11.03
N THR A 350 -11.52 5.84 -12.30
CA THR A 350 -12.61 6.32 -13.15
C THR A 350 -13.49 5.21 -13.74
N THR A 351 -13.15 3.93 -13.54
CA THR A 351 -13.92 2.81 -14.10
C THR A 351 -13.99 1.63 -13.13
N GLY A 352 -15.19 1.07 -12.94
CA GLY A 352 -15.43 -0.10 -12.11
C GLY A 352 -14.75 -1.40 -12.60
N TRP A 353 -14.23 -1.42 -13.80
CA TRP A 353 -13.61 -2.59 -14.46
C TRP A 353 -12.31 -3.07 -13.83
N THR A 354 -11.50 -2.19 -13.27
CA THR A 354 -10.21 -2.59 -12.63
C THR A 354 -10.38 -3.42 -11.38
N THR A 355 -11.49 -3.27 -10.67
CA THR A 355 -11.79 -4.08 -9.49
C THR A 355 -12.25 -5.48 -9.90
N TRP A 356 -13.06 -5.60 -10.95
CA TRP A 356 -13.56 -6.86 -11.47
C TRP A 356 -12.46 -7.78 -12.06
N SER A 357 -11.43 -7.23 -12.67
CA SER A 357 -10.35 -8.03 -13.26
C SER A 357 -9.54 -8.81 -12.22
N TRP A 358 -9.36 -8.27 -11.03
CA TRP A 358 -8.70 -8.96 -9.92
C TRP A 358 -9.56 -10.09 -9.33
N GLU A 359 -10.84 -9.87 -9.26
CA GLU A 359 -11.84 -10.82 -8.75
C GLU A 359 -11.98 -12.05 -9.64
N LEU A 360 -12.05 -11.85 -10.95
CA LEU A 360 -12.08 -12.93 -11.94
C LEU A 360 -10.82 -13.80 -11.86
N TRP A 361 -9.66 -13.22 -11.63
CA TRP A 361 -8.41 -13.97 -11.55
C TRP A 361 -8.30 -14.83 -10.28
N SER A 362 -8.83 -14.38 -9.14
CA SER A 362 -8.85 -15.19 -7.90
C SER A 362 -9.86 -16.33 -7.97
N CYS A 363 -11.01 -16.15 -8.63
CA CYS A 363 -12.00 -17.22 -8.83
C CYS A 363 -11.54 -18.31 -9.81
N THR A 364 -10.73 -17.97 -10.82
CA THR A 364 -10.26 -18.96 -11.82
C THR A 364 -9.25 -19.97 -11.28
N ARG A 365 -8.66 -19.74 -10.11
CA ARG A 365 -7.71 -20.66 -9.45
C ARG A 365 -8.35 -21.62 -8.44
N LYS A 366 -9.70 -21.69 -8.33
CA LYS A 366 -10.34 -22.78 -7.56
C LYS A 366 -10.14 -24.12 -8.26
N PRO A 367 -9.78 -25.20 -7.56
CA PRO A 367 -9.82 -26.54 -8.15
C PRO A 367 -11.27 -26.88 -8.53
N ALA A 368 -11.40 -27.55 -9.66
CA ALA A 368 -12.64 -27.77 -10.42
C ALA A 368 -13.70 -28.65 -9.70
N THR A 369 -14.31 -28.17 -8.63
CA THR A 369 -15.45 -28.87 -8.00
C THR A 369 -16.73 -28.05 -7.89
N THR A 370 -16.70 -26.77 -8.28
CA THR A 370 -17.94 -26.01 -8.45
C THR A 370 -17.74 -25.00 -9.58
N SER A 371 -18.29 -25.34 -10.76
CA SER A 371 -18.10 -24.59 -12.00
C SER A 371 -18.95 -23.34 -12.00
N ILE A 372 -18.39 -22.21 -11.60
CA ILE A 372 -18.87 -20.91 -12.06
C ILE A 372 -17.72 -20.29 -12.83
N CYS A 373 -17.50 -20.80 -14.07
CA CYS A 373 -16.65 -20.16 -15.05
C CYS A 373 -17.49 -19.20 -15.89
N PHE A 374 -17.34 -17.91 -15.68
CA PHE A 374 -17.75 -16.93 -16.67
C PHE A 374 -16.75 -16.97 -17.84
N ARG A 375 -17.18 -17.35 -19.03
CA ARG A 375 -16.48 -17.06 -20.28
C ARG A 375 -16.68 -15.57 -20.59
N PRO A 376 -15.63 -14.77 -20.75
CA PRO A 376 -15.78 -13.45 -21.36
C PRO A 376 -16.28 -13.66 -22.80
N SER A 377 -17.31 -12.94 -23.19
CA SER A 377 -17.68 -12.84 -24.61
C SER A 377 -16.50 -12.25 -25.38
N ASN A 378 -16.21 -12.79 -26.56
CA ASN A 378 -15.02 -12.55 -27.40
C ASN A 378 -14.89 -11.13 -27.99
N THR A 379 -15.44 -10.10 -27.37
CA THR A 379 -15.49 -8.75 -27.95
C THR A 379 -14.76 -7.66 -27.14
N ASP A 380 -14.26 -7.94 -25.94
CA ASP A 380 -13.59 -6.91 -25.14
C ASP A 380 -12.11 -7.20 -24.92
N VAL A 381 -11.31 -6.94 -25.96
CA VAL A 381 -9.86 -6.80 -25.81
C VAL A 381 -9.60 -5.47 -25.08
N VAL A 382 -9.36 -5.54 -23.77
CA VAL A 382 -8.95 -4.37 -22.98
C VAL A 382 -7.58 -3.91 -23.48
N ASN A 383 -7.51 -2.73 -24.05
CA ASN A 383 -6.25 -2.11 -24.48
C ASN A 383 -5.37 -1.83 -23.25
N PRO A 384 -4.19 -2.49 -23.10
CA PRO A 384 -3.30 -2.34 -21.93
C PRO A 384 -2.81 -0.91 -21.70
N SER A 385 -2.84 -0.05 -22.72
CA SER A 385 -2.44 1.36 -22.63
C SER A 385 -3.37 2.21 -21.74
N LEU A 386 -4.59 1.76 -21.48
CA LEU A 386 -5.56 2.45 -20.61
C LEU A 386 -5.31 2.22 -19.13
N LEU A 387 -4.44 1.29 -18.76
CA LEU A 387 -4.17 0.93 -17.36
C LEU A 387 -3.01 1.73 -16.74
N GLY A 388 -2.35 2.64 -17.48
CA GLY A 388 -1.23 3.44 -16.98
C GLY A 388 0.03 2.62 -16.60
N TRP A 389 0.10 1.35 -17.00
CA TRP A 389 1.23 0.46 -16.79
C TRP A 389 2.06 0.42 -18.06
N GLY A 390 3.28 0.92 -17.99
CA GLY A 390 4.18 0.91 -19.14
C GLY A 390 4.56 -0.52 -19.60
N PRO A 391 5.20 -0.67 -20.78
CA PRO A 391 5.52 -1.96 -21.41
C PRO A 391 6.32 -2.94 -20.56
N THR A 392 6.94 -2.47 -19.48
CA THR A 392 7.83 -3.26 -18.61
C THR A 392 7.10 -4.36 -17.81
N VAL A 393 5.81 -4.18 -17.51
CA VAL A 393 5.04 -5.19 -16.77
C VAL A 393 4.62 -6.36 -17.65
N HIS A 394 4.48 -6.14 -18.95
CA HIS A 394 4.16 -7.22 -19.91
C HIS A 394 5.30 -8.24 -20.04
N ALA A 395 6.55 -7.79 -19.90
CA ALA A 395 7.73 -8.66 -19.97
C ALA A 395 7.88 -9.55 -18.73
N ILE A 396 7.44 -9.07 -17.56
CA ILE A 396 7.50 -9.84 -16.31
C ILE A 396 6.45 -10.96 -16.29
N ILE A 397 5.28 -10.73 -16.87
CA ILE A 397 4.20 -11.74 -16.90
C ILE A 397 4.45 -12.81 -17.98
N SER A 398 5.08 -12.46 -19.09
CA SER A 398 5.40 -13.41 -20.16
C SER A 398 6.64 -14.27 -19.85
N GLY A 399 7.58 -13.82 -19.01
CA GLY A 399 8.77 -14.58 -18.57
C GLY A 399 8.49 -15.69 -17.57
N ILE A 400 7.30 -15.76 -16.99
CA ILE A 400 6.90 -16.83 -16.04
C ILE A 400 6.32 -18.06 -16.76
N ARG A 401 6.26 -18.09 -18.09
CA ARG A 401 5.70 -19.20 -18.90
C ARG A 401 6.73 -20.05 -19.65
N SER A 402 8.01 -19.90 -19.36
CA SER A 402 9.05 -20.79 -19.92
C SER A 402 9.83 -21.50 -18.83
#